data_f5984daf1e1d850db4893ecdbca62ebb
#
_entry.id   f5984daf1e1d850db4893ecdbca62ebb
#
_cell.length_a   1.000
_cell.length_b   1.000
_cell.length_c   1.000
_cell.angle_alpha   90.00
_cell.angle_beta   90.00
_cell.angle_gamma   90.00
#
_symmetry.space_group_name_H-M   'P 1'
#
loop_
_entity.id
_entity.type
_entity.pdbx_description
1 polymer ?
#
loop_
_entity_poly.entity_id
_entity_poly.type
_entity_poly.pdbx_seq_one_letter_code
_entity_poly.pdbx_strand_id
1 'polypeptide(L)'
;LIDLNEARPLGLTGGQARPSIGEVAEQLNERAAELARALLGEPNRSLSTRSQLRFGNKGSIAVEIDGADRGRWYDHENEVGGDGMSLVSQTLGLANGAACEWAIDWLGLDHRADQIRVADAARTEQRHAAGRTDDKAAKVAEIVAGCEDPGGTCVETYLSGRGITARPLPSCIRYRPDAYSRYGALVALSTDAAGTVHAVQQIYLTSDGRKAPIRVQKRTNKTRDDWSDLAAVRLPGTTPIVLTEGVETALSVWQATGYETWACLGISNIARAPVPDGMPVV
;
A
#
# COMPACT_ATOMS: atom_id res chain seq x y z
N LEU A 1 55.44 -16.99 -10.19
CA LEU A 1 54.39 -17.97 -9.96
C LEU A 1 54.12 -17.96 -8.46
N ILE A 2 53.04 -17.31 -8.02
CA ILE A 2 52.59 -17.30 -6.62
C ILE A 2 51.60 -18.46 -6.54
N ASP A 3 51.91 -19.39 -5.64
CA ASP A 3 51.07 -20.56 -5.36
C ASP A 3 49.84 -20.13 -4.57
N LEU A 4 48.65 -20.22 -5.19
CA LEU A 4 47.39 -19.82 -4.61
C LEU A 4 46.73 -20.91 -3.71
N ASN A 5 47.50 -21.93 -3.36
CA ASN A 5 46.96 -23.06 -2.59
C ASN A 5 47.27 -23.02 -1.07
N GLU A 6 47.87 -21.92 -0.56
CA GLU A 6 48.12 -21.70 0.87
C GLU A 6 47.26 -20.62 1.50
N ALA A 7 46.09 -20.32 0.97
CA ALA A 7 45.11 -19.52 1.70
C ALA A 7 44.45 -20.37 2.79
N ARG A 8 45.08 -20.41 3.96
CA ARG A 8 44.39 -20.85 5.19
C ARG A 8 43.10 -20.04 5.34
N PRO A 9 41.94 -20.70 5.56
CA PRO A 9 40.74 -19.97 5.90
C PRO A 9 41.01 -19.28 7.26
N LEU A 10 40.97 -17.95 7.27
CA LEU A 10 40.90 -17.15 8.48
C LEU A 10 39.71 -17.70 9.27
N GLY A 11 40.01 -18.30 10.42
CA GLY A 11 39.02 -18.86 11.32
C GLY A 11 37.99 -17.79 11.68
N LEU A 12 36.78 -17.96 11.19
CA LEU A 12 35.59 -17.27 11.69
C LEU A 12 35.32 -17.83 13.08
N THR A 13 35.95 -17.22 14.09
CA THR A 13 35.62 -17.48 15.48
C THR A 13 34.25 -16.93 15.79
N GLY A 14 33.33 -17.84 16.12
CA GLY A 14 32.17 -17.58 16.95
C GLY A 14 31.16 -16.58 16.40
N GLY A 15 30.27 -17.00 15.49
CA GLY A 15 28.97 -16.40 15.40
C GLY A 15 28.26 -16.64 16.74
N GLN A 16 28.07 -15.59 17.55
CA GLN A 16 27.22 -15.69 18.73
C GLN A 16 25.83 -16.14 18.24
N ALA A 17 25.35 -17.24 18.81
CA ALA A 17 24.01 -17.73 18.53
C ALA A 17 22.99 -16.62 18.87
N ARG A 18 21.92 -16.57 18.12
CA ARG A 18 20.80 -15.65 18.41
C ARG A 18 20.39 -15.83 19.88
N PRO A 19 20.21 -14.74 20.64
CA PRO A 19 19.78 -14.86 22.02
C PRO A 19 18.44 -15.59 22.11
N SER A 20 18.30 -16.46 23.08
CA SER A 20 17.04 -17.13 23.36
C SER A 20 16.01 -16.13 23.90
N ILE A 21 14.72 -16.45 23.76
CA ILE A 21 13.63 -15.60 24.32
C ILE A 21 13.83 -15.38 25.82
N GLY A 22 14.33 -16.41 26.53
CA GLY A 22 14.62 -16.30 27.97
C GLY A 22 15.71 -15.28 28.28
N GLU A 23 16.81 -15.30 27.53
CA GLU A 23 17.92 -14.33 27.70
C GLU A 23 17.46 -12.91 27.36
N VAL A 24 16.64 -12.73 26.34
CA VAL A 24 16.06 -11.41 26.01
C VAL A 24 15.15 -10.92 27.12
N ALA A 25 14.26 -11.79 27.65
CA ALA A 25 13.36 -11.41 28.74
C ALA A 25 14.14 -11.06 30.03
N GLU A 26 15.20 -11.79 30.35
CA GLU A 26 16.05 -11.51 31.50
C GLU A 26 16.75 -10.14 31.37
N GLN A 27 17.32 -9.84 30.22
CA GLN A 27 17.95 -8.53 29.98
C GLN A 27 16.94 -7.36 29.96
N LEU A 28 15.72 -7.56 29.47
CA LEU A 28 14.65 -6.57 29.59
C LEU A 28 14.31 -6.29 31.05
N ASN A 29 14.22 -7.36 31.87
CA ASN A 29 13.92 -7.24 33.29
C ASN A 29 15.07 -6.55 34.07
N GLU A 30 16.32 -6.81 33.71
CA GLU A 30 17.47 -6.11 34.27
C GLU A 30 17.45 -4.60 34.00
N ARG A 31 16.94 -4.22 32.82
CA ARG A 31 16.78 -2.82 32.39
C ARG A 31 15.34 -2.29 32.54
N ALA A 32 14.56 -2.86 33.46
CA ALA A 32 13.14 -2.55 33.65
C ALA A 32 12.84 -1.05 33.78
N ALA A 33 13.67 -0.29 34.48
CA ALA A 33 13.46 1.15 34.66
C ALA A 33 13.65 1.93 33.33
N GLU A 34 14.63 1.53 32.52
CA GLU A 34 14.87 2.14 31.20
C GLU A 34 13.79 1.75 30.21
N LEU A 35 13.44 0.47 30.19
CA LEU A 35 12.37 -0.08 29.35
C LEU A 35 11.03 0.63 29.63
N ALA A 36 10.66 0.72 30.90
CA ALA A 36 9.42 1.38 31.30
C ALA A 36 9.36 2.84 30.86
N ARG A 37 10.45 3.59 30.99
CA ARG A 37 10.52 4.97 30.50
C ARG A 37 10.45 5.06 28.99
N ALA A 38 11.12 4.16 28.28
CA ALA A 38 11.09 4.13 26.81
C ALA A 38 9.68 3.87 26.27
N LEU A 39 8.91 3.01 26.92
CA LEU A 39 7.58 2.60 26.47
C LEU A 39 6.45 3.48 26.99
N LEU A 40 6.53 3.92 28.25
CA LEU A 40 5.43 4.60 28.96
C LEU A 40 5.71 6.09 29.22
N GLY A 41 6.91 6.57 28.87
CA GLY A 41 7.30 7.96 29.12
C GLY A 41 7.81 8.22 30.55
N GLU A 42 7.63 9.44 31.07
CA GLU A 42 8.10 9.81 32.39
C GLU A 42 7.19 9.30 33.51
N PRO A 43 7.75 8.67 34.54
CA PRO A 43 6.96 8.18 35.66
C PRO A 43 6.39 9.31 36.51
N ASN A 44 5.26 9.06 37.15
CA ASN A 44 4.69 9.95 38.16
C ASN A 44 5.55 9.96 39.41
N ARG A 45 6.32 11.01 39.59
CA ARG A 45 7.31 11.13 40.69
C ARG A 45 6.67 11.08 42.07
N SER A 46 5.43 11.56 42.22
CA SER A 46 4.75 11.61 43.52
C SER A 46 4.25 10.26 44.01
N LEU A 47 4.01 9.33 43.04
CA LEU A 47 3.47 8.00 43.30
C LEU A 47 4.51 6.87 43.14
N SER A 48 5.68 7.19 42.62
CA SER A 48 6.79 6.25 42.46
C SER A 48 7.59 6.11 43.74
N THR A 49 8.15 4.91 43.95
CA THR A 49 9.05 4.61 45.04
C THR A 49 10.47 4.25 44.52
N ARG A 50 11.40 3.89 45.43
CA ARG A 50 12.74 3.46 45.05
C ARG A 50 12.75 2.12 44.27
N SER A 51 11.78 1.25 44.53
CA SER A 51 11.67 -0.08 43.91
C SER A 51 10.58 -0.19 42.86
N GLN A 52 9.65 0.79 42.75
CA GLN A 52 8.51 0.73 41.85
C GLN A 52 8.28 2.08 41.16
N LEU A 53 8.17 2.06 39.82
CA LEU A 53 7.76 3.23 39.06
C LEU A 53 6.24 3.15 38.77
N ARG A 54 5.60 4.33 38.90
CA ARG A 54 4.18 4.50 38.59
C ARG A 54 4.03 5.40 37.38
N PHE A 55 3.18 4.98 36.42
CA PHE A 55 2.92 5.70 35.17
C PHE A 55 1.46 6.08 35.02
N GLY A 56 1.20 7.12 34.24
CA GLY A 56 -0.12 7.72 34.07
C GLY A 56 -0.46 8.74 35.17
N ASN A 57 -1.50 9.54 34.91
CA ASN A 57 -1.90 10.64 35.82
C ASN A 57 -2.28 10.16 37.23
N LYS A 58 -2.88 8.98 37.30
CA LYS A 58 -3.31 8.35 38.55
C LYS A 58 -2.33 7.26 39.03
N GLY A 59 -1.24 7.03 38.30
CA GLY A 59 -0.27 5.97 38.60
C GLY A 59 -0.86 4.57 38.45
N SER A 60 -1.78 4.35 37.48
CA SER A 60 -2.45 3.08 37.26
C SER A 60 -1.50 1.96 36.85
N ILE A 61 -0.46 2.26 36.08
CA ILE A 61 0.55 1.27 35.67
C ILE A 61 1.71 1.28 36.68
N ALA A 62 1.97 0.13 37.27
CA ALA A 62 3.09 -0.13 38.18
C ALA A 62 4.14 -0.97 37.49
N VAL A 63 5.42 -0.62 37.62
CA VAL A 63 6.55 -1.42 37.13
C VAL A 63 7.57 -1.59 38.25
N GLU A 64 7.87 -2.83 38.60
CA GLU A 64 8.90 -3.17 39.59
C GLU A 64 10.29 -3.01 38.96
N ILE A 65 11.15 -2.23 39.59
CA ILE A 65 12.47 -1.92 39.07
C ILE A 65 13.61 -2.44 39.97
N ASP A 66 13.29 -3.05 41.07
CA ASP A 66 14.26 -3.63 42.02
C ASP A 66 13.66 -4.88 42.68
N GLY A 67 14.55 -5.70 43.30
CA GLY A 67 14.19 -6.92 44.01
C GLY A 67 13.88 -8.12 43.11
N ALA A 68 13.25 -9.15 43.70
CA ALA A 68 12.94 -10.42 43.03
C ALA A 68 11.89 -10.29 41.91
N ASP A 69 11.04 -9.28 41.98
CA ASP A 69 9.98 -9.02 41.00
C ASP A 69 10.39 -7.98 39.95
N ARG A 70 11.67 -7.62 39.85
CA ARG A 70 12.16 -6.67 38.84
C ARG A 70 11.70 -7.07 37.44
N GLY A 71 11.17 -6.11 36.70
CA GLY A 71 10.62 -6.30 35.35
C GLY A 71 9.15 -6.68 35.33
N ARG A 72 8.56 -7.03 36.47
CA ARG A 72 7.11 -7.21 36.54
C ARG A 72 6.38 -5.89 36.46
N TRP A 73 5.27 -5.89 35.73
CA TRP A 73 4.38 -4.74 35.63
C TRP A 73 2.92 -5.15 35.82
N TYR A 74 2.11 -4.18 36.24
CA TYR A 74 0.68 -4.37 36.37
C TYR A 74 -0.07 -3.06 36.10
N ASP A 75 -1.13 -3.12 35.30
CA ASP A 75 -2.08 -2.03 35.07
C ASP A 75 -3.33 -2.27 35.90
N HIS A 76 -3.51 -1.47 36.94
CA HIS A 76 -4.62 -1.54 37.88
C HIS A 76 -5.97 -1.09 37.27
N GLU A 77 -5.93 -0.35 36.16
CA GLU A 77 -7.15 0.14 35.49
C GLU A 77 -7.72 -0.92 34.54
N ASN A 78 -6.87 -1.65 33.85
CA ASN A 78 -7.25 -2.69 32.89
C ASN A 78 -7.10 -4.11 33.43
N GLU A 79 -6.61 -4.28 34.66
CA GLU A 79 -6.39 -5.56 35.33
C GLU A 79 -5.48 -6.53 34.55
N VAL A 80 -4.46 -5.99 33.85
CA VAL A 80 -3.50 -6.76 33.06
C VAL A 80 -2.09 -6.52 33.57
N GLY A 81 -1.21 -7.51 33.38
CA GLY A 81 0.18 -7.41 33.80
C GLY A 81 1.02 -8.55 33.29
N GLY A 82 2.32 -8.53 33.64
CA GLY A 82 3.27 -9.55 33.21
C GLY A 82 4.71 -9.16 33.45
N ASP A 83 5.60 -9.58 32.56
CA ASP A 83 7.02 -9.32 32.54
C ASP A 83 7.41 -8.21 31.53
N GLY A 84 8.70 -7.90 31.38
CA GLY A 84 9.19 -6.91 30.44
C GLY A 84 8.82 -7.20 28.98
N MET A 85 8.78 -8.47 28.56
CA MET A 85 8.38 -8.86 27.20
C MET A 85 6.89 -8.59 26.96
N SER A 86 6.05 -8.90 27.93
CA SER A 86 4.62 -8.63 27.87
C SER A 86 4.32 -7.12 27.88
N LEU A 87 5.14 -6.32 28.57
CA LEU A 87 5.04 -4.85 28.54
C LEU A 87 5.30 -4.32 27.14
N VAL A 88 6.32 -4.83 26.42
CA VAL A 88 6.61 -4.48 25.01
C VAL A 88 5.42 -4.84 24.13
N SER A 89 4.94 -6.09 24.22
CA SER A 89 3.80 -6.59 23.41
C SER A 89 2.56 -5.73 23.64
N GLN A 90 2.22 -5.45 24.87
CA GLN A 90 1.00 -4.72 25.24
C GLN A 90 1.07 -3.25 24.80
N THR A 91 2.20 -2.59 25.06
CA THR A 91 2.33 -1.15 24.79
C THR A 91 2.41 -0.86 23.30
N LEU A 92 3.10 -1.72 22.53
CA LEU A 92 3.31 -1.53 21.09
C LEU A 92 2.29 -2.27 20.22
N GLY A 93 1.40 -3.07 20.82
CA GLY A 93 0.42 -3.87 20.08
C GLY A 93 1.07 -4.96 19.22
N LEU A 94 2.23 -5.50 19.64
CA LEU A 94 3.02 -6.45 18.88
C LEU A 94 2.72 -7.89 19.31
N ALA A 95 2.66 -8.82 18.32
CA ALA A 95 2.66 -10.26 18.62
C ALA A 95 4.03 -10.69 19.18
N ASN A 96 4.06 -11.78 19.97
CA ASN A 96 5.25 -12.24 20.71
C ASN A 96 6.56 -12.30 19.87
N GLY A 97 6.48 -12.74 18.61
CA GLY A 97 7.64 -12.78 17.72
C GLY A 97 8.17 -11.38 17.39
N ALA A 98 7.28 -10.46 17.03
CA ALA A 98 7.62 -9.06 16.72
C ALA A 98 8.09 -8.29 17.96
N ALA A 99 7.52 -8.59 19.13
CA ALA A 99 7.97 -8.03 20.41
C ALA A 99 9.38 -8.47 20.76
N CYS A 100 9.72 -9.74 20.51
CA CYS A 100 11.06 -10.26 20.71
C CYS A 100 12.09 -9.61 19.77
N GLU A 101 11.75 -9.43 18.49
CA GLU A 101 12.60 -8.72 17.53
C GLU A 101 12.86 -7.28 17.97
N TRP A 102 11.83 -6.54 18.36
CA TRP A 102 11.95 -5.20 18.87
C TRP A 102 12.84 -5.14 20.12
N ALA A 103 12.68 -6.11 21.03
CA ALA A 103 13.47 -6.19 22.26
C ALA A 103 14.97 -6.46 21.99
N ILE A 104 15.28 -7.34 21.03
CA ILE A 104 16.66 -7.63 20.59
C ILE A 104 17.31 -6.35 20.03
N ASP A 105 16.60 -5.60 19.21
CA ASP A 105 17.07 -4.34 18.65
C ASP A 105 17.26 -3.28 19.75
N TRP A 106 16.28 -3.08 20.63
CA TRP A 106 16.36 -2.13 21.73
C TRP A 106 17.49 -2.44 22.71
N LEU A 107 17.76 -3.71 22.95
CA LEU A 107 18.88 -4.17 23.80
C LEU A 107 20.25 -4.07 23.11
N GLY A 108 20.28 -3.88 21.79
CA GLY A 108 21.51 -3.84 21.00
C GLY A 108 22.21 -5.20 20.87
N LEU A 109 21.45 -6.30 20.89
CA LEU A 109 22.01 -7.65 20.96
C LEU A 109 22.40 -8.23 19.59
N ASP A 110 22.04 -7.60 18.49
CA ASP A 110 22.32 -8.13 17.16
C ASP A 110 22.64 -7.06 16.08
N HIS A 111 23.88 -6.61 16.02
CA HIS A 111 24.34 -5.70 14.97
C HIS A 111 24.75 -6.37 13.65
N ARG A 112 24.86 -7.71 13.57
CA ARG A 112 25.21 -8.43 12.33
C ARG A 112 24.03 -9.06 11.63
N ALA A 113 23.01 -9.46 12.34
CA ALA A 113 21.78 -9.99 11.74
C ALA A 113 20.98 -8.91 11.01
N ASP A 114 21.06 -7.65 11.43
CA ASP A 114 20.33 -6.53 10.85
C ASP A 114 20.70 -6.27 9.39
N GLN A 115 21.98 -6.36 9.01
CA GLN A 115 22.38 -6.15 7.60
C GLN A 115 21.88 -7.26 6.67
N ILE A 116 21.87 -8.50 7.13
CA ILE A 116 21.35 -9.64 6.35
C ILE A 116 19.83 -9.62 6.30
N ARG A 117 19.16 -9.27 7.41
CA ARG A 117 17.70 -9.17 7.47
C ARG A 117 17.13 -8.00 6.68
N VAL A 118 17.78 -6.85 6.69
CA VAL A 118 17.39 -5.70 5.86
C VAL A 118 17.50 -6.06 4.38
N ALA A 119 18.55 -6.79 3.97
CA ALA A 119 18.70 -7.27 2.60
C ALA A 119 17.67 -8.34 2.23
N ASP A 120 17.35 -9.28 3.12
CA ASP A 120 16.36 -10.33 2.88
C ASP A 120 14.92 -9.80 2.99
N ALA A 121 14.63 -8.88 3.91
CA ALA A 121 13.36 -8.18 3.98
C ALA A 121 13.13 -7.34 2.72
N ALA A 122 14.13 -6.60 2.27
CA ALA A 122 14.06 -5.83 1.02
C ALA A 122 13.85 -6.74 -0.21
N ARG A 123 14.53 -7.92 -0.27
CA ARG A 123 14.31 -8.92 -1.31
C ARG A 123 12.92 -9.53 -1.26
N THR A 124 12.42 -9.83 -0.06
CA THR A 124 11.09 -10.39 0.14
C THR A 124 10.03 -9.36 -0.22
N GLU A 125 10.21 -8.11 0.17
CA GLU A 125 9.32 -7.00 -0.16
C GLU A 125 9.32 -6.70 -1.67
N GLN A 126 10.49 -6.76 -2.33
CA GLN A 126 10.60 -6.66 -3.79
C GLN A 126 9.91 -7.84 -4.50
N ARG A 127 10.03 -9.08 -4.01
CA ARG A 127 9.31 -10.25 -4.55
C ARG A 127 7.81 -10.12 -4.36
N HIS A 128 7.34 -9.69 -3.19
CA HIS A 128 5.92 -9.43 -2.93
C HIS A 128 5.39 -8.24 -3.74
N ALA A 129 6.21 -7.21 -3.96
CA ALA A 129 5.85 -6.09 -4.82
C ALA A 129 5.76 -6.52 -6.28
N ALA A 130 6.72 -7.32 -6.79
CA ALA A 130 6.70 -7.89 -8.13
C ALA A 130 5.48 -8.80 -8.33
N GLY A 131 5.22 -9.74 -7.41
CA GLY A 131 4.02 -10.61 -7.48
C GLY A 131 2.72 -9.81 -7.47
N ARG A 132 2.59 -8.77 -6.65
CA ARG A 132 1.42 -7.87 -6.66
C ARG A 132 1.27 -7.08 -7.97
N THR A 133 2.38 -6.75 -8.62
CA THR A 133 2.35 -6.06 -9.92
C THR A 133 1.90 -7.02 -11.03
N ASP A 134 2.39 -8.26 -11.02
CA ASP A 134 1.96 -9.29 -11.96
C ASP A 134 0.47 -9.61 -11.81
N ASP A 135 -0.04 -9.73 -10.57
CA ASP A 135 -1.46 -9.92 -10.30
C ASP A 135 -2.32 -8.74 -10.78
N LYS A 136 -1.83 -7.51 -10.59
CA LYS A 136 -2.51 -6.29 -11.08
C LYS A 136 -2.54 -6.27 -12.61
N ALA A 137 -1.43 -6.58 -13.26
CA ALA A 137 -1.33 -6.62 -14.72
C ALA A 137 -2.22 -7.73 -15.30
N ALA A 138 -2.21 -8.92 -14.72
CA ALA A 138 -3.07 -10.03 -15.10
C ALA A 138 -4.55 -9.65 -14.98
N LYS A 139 -4.93 -8.93 -13.91
CA LYS A 139 -6.32 -8.47 -13.74
C LYS A 139 -6.73 -7.43 -14.78
N VAL A 140 -5.86 -6.51 -15.16
CA VAL A 140 -6.13 -5.56 -16.25
C VAL A 140 -6.28 -6.31 -17.57
N ALA A 141 -5.38 -7.25 -17.87
CA ALA A 141 -5.45 -8.07 -19.08
C ALA A 141 -6.76 -8.89 -19.17
N GLU A 142 -7.18 -9.51 -18.07
CA GLU A 142 -8.47 -10.22 -17.98
C GLU A 142 -9.65 -9.30 -18.30
N ILE A 143 -9.66 -8.08 -17.73
CA ILE A 143 -10.74 -7.12 -18.00
C ILE A 143 -10.77 -6.74 -19.47
N VAL A 144 -9.60 -6.44 -20.07
CA VAL A 144 -9.49 -6.07 -21.49
C VAL A 144 -9.93 -7.20 -22.41
N ALA A 145 -9.51 -8.44 -22.11
CA ALA A 145 -9.90 -9.62 -22.89
C ALA A 145 -11.40 -9.91 -22.87
N GLY A 146 -12.10 -9.54 -21.79
CA GLY A 146 -13.54 -9.67 -21.67
C GLY A 146 -14.34 -8.47 -22.21
N CYS A 147 -13.70 -7.55 -22.92
CA CYS A 147 -14.36 -6.38 -23.49
C CYS A 147 -14.82 -6.62 -24.94
N GLU A 148 -15.98 -6.05 -25.24
CA GLU A 148 -16.65 -6.08 -26.55
C GLU A 148 -16.84 -4.67 -27.10
N ASP A 149 -17.36 -4.56 -28.35
CA ASP A 149 -17.77 -3.28 -28.89
C ASP A 149 -18.92 -2.69 -28.08
N PRO A 150 -18.93 -1.39 -27.79
CA PRO A 150 -19.97 -0.76 -26.98
C PRO A 150 -21.26 -0.48 -27.77
N GLY A 151 -21.26 -0.63 -29.11
CA GLY A 151 -22.40 -0.35 -29.98
C GLY A 151 -23.60 -1.22 -29.65
N GLY A 152 -24.78 -0.62 -29.59
CA GLY A 152 -26.05 -1.31 -29.28
C GLY A 152 -26.17 -1.80 -27.83
N THR A 153 -25.21 -1.47 -26.94
CA THR A 153 -25.21 -1.91 -25.55
C THR A 153 -25.76 -0.83 -24.61
N CYS A 154 -25.86 -1.17 -23.32
CA CYS A 154 -26.22 -0.21 -22.26
C CYS A 154 -25.23 0.97 -22.14
N VAL A 155 -24.02 0.85 -22.68
CA VAL A 155 -23.02 1.94 -22.73
C VAL A 155 -23.52 3.08 -23.62
N GLU A 156 -24.07 2.78 -24.80
CA GLU A 156 -24.65 3.81 -25.68
C GLU A 156 -25.84 4.50 -25.03
N THR A 157 -26.73 3.72 -24.40
CA THR A 157 -27.87 4.28 -23.66
C THR A 157 -27.42 5.19 -22.54
N TYR A 158 -26.45 4.75 -21.78
CA TYR A 158 -25.86 5.55 -20.68
C TYR A 158 -25.26 6.86 -21.17
N LEU A 159 -24.44 6.82 -22.23
CA LEU A 159 -23.78 8.00 -22.78
C LEU A 159 -24.80 8.94 -23.45
N SER A 160 -25.77 8.41 -24.18
CA SER A 160 -26.87 9.20 -24.81
C SER A 160 -27.68 9.95 -23.75
N GLY A 161 -27.99 9.29 -22.61
CA GLY A 161 -28.65 9.94 -21.48
C GLY A 161 -27.85 11.08 -20.84
N ARG A 162 -26.57 11.22 -21.20
CA ARG A 162 -25.67 12.32 -20.79
C ARG A 162 -25.38 13.33 -21.91
N GLY A 163 -26.11 13.22 -23.04
CA GLY A 163 -25.91 14.09 -24.19
C GLY A 163 -24.68 13.72 -25.04
N ILE A 164 -24.05 12.55 -24.80
CA ILE A 164 -22.92 12.06 -25.57
C ILE A 164 -23.45 11.12 -26.66
N THR A 165 -23.61 11.67 -27.85
CA THR A 165 -24.28 10.98 -28.99
C THR A 165 -23.36 10.73 -30.17
N ALA A 166 -22.11 11.20 -30.15
CA ALA A 166 -21.15 10.96 -31.21
C ALA A 166 -20.89 9.46 -31.42
N ARG A 167 -20.93 9.02 -32.68
CA ARG A 167 -20.71 7.62 -33.08
C ARG A 167 -19.85 7.56 -34.34
N PRO A 168 -19.02 6.53 -34.54
CA PRO A 168 -18.75 5.48 -33.56
C PRO A 168 -18.01 6.03 -32.33
N LEU A 169 -18.10 5.33 -31.19
CA LEU A 169 -17.31 5.66 -30.02
C LEU A 169 -15.82 5.36 -30.26
N PRO A 170 -14.89 6.13 -29.69
CA PRO A 170 -13.45 5.85 -29.80
C PRO A 170 -13.10 4.45 -29.26
N SER A 171 -12.13 3.79 -29.89
CA SER A 171 -11.72 2.41 -29.56
C SER A 171 -11.24 2.21 -28.12
N CYS A 172 -10.87 3.28 -27.42
CA CYS A 172 -10.53 3.26 -25.99
C CYS A 172 -11.78 3.11 -25.10
N ILE A 173 -12.98 3.23 -25.63
CA ILE A 173 -14.26 3.01 -24.93
C ILE A 173 -14.81 1.65 -25.35
N ARG A 174 -14.98 0.78 -24.37
CA ARG A 174 -15.39 -0.61 -24.56
C ARG A 174 -16.60 -0.94 -23.67
N TYR A 175 -17.23 -2.05 -23.94
CA TYR A 175 -18.24 -2.66 -23.09
C TYR A 175 -17.72 -3.98 -22.53
N ARG A 176 -17.97 -4.26 -21.25
CA ARG A 176 -17.75 -5.56 -20.63
C ARG A 176 -19.08 -6.08 -20.11
N PRO A 177 -19.62 -7.20 -20.66
CA PRO A 177 -20.78 -7.87 -20.07
C PRO A 177 -20.37 -8.48 -18.72
N ASP A 178 -21.33 -8.66 -17.83
CA ASP A 178 -21.15 -9.34 -16.52
C ASP A 178 -19.90 -8.87 -15.72
N ALA A 179 -19.59 -7.57 -15.83
CA ALA A 179 -18.41 -6.99 -15.20
C ALA A 179 -18.45 -7.05 -13.66
N TYR A 180 -19.66 -7.02 -13.09
CA TYR A 180 -19.91 -7.21 -11.67
C TYR A 180 -21.30 -7.81 -11.45
N SER A 181 -21.36 -9.10 -11.05
CA SER A 181 -22.63 -9.84 -10.92
C SER A 181 -23.42 -9.76 -12.27
N ARG A 182 -24.65 -9.24 -12.24
CA ARG A 182 -25.52 -9.05 -13.41
C ARG A 182 -25.33 -7.71 -14.14
N TYR A 183 -24.37 -6.90 -13.72
CA TYR A 183 -24.15 -5.57 -14.29
C TYR A 183 -23.01 -5.59 -15.29
N GLY A 184 -23.25 -5.04 -16.47
CA GLY A 184 -22.18 -4.72 -17.41
C GLY A 184 -21.42 -3.46 -17.00
N ALA A 185 -20.40 -3.10 -17.75
CA ALA A 185 -19.65 -1.86 -17.52
C ALA A 185 -19.25 -1.18 -18.82
N LEU A 186 -19.29 0.16 -18.81
CA LEU A 186 -18.44 0.95 -19.68
C LEU A 186 -17.00 0.78 -19.17
N VAL A 187 -16.10 0.39 -20.07
CA VAL A 187 -14.66 0.24 -19.78
C VAL A 187 -13.89 1.26 -20.61
N ALA A 188 -13.17 2.12 -19.94
CA ALA A 188 -12.27 3.08 -20.56
C ALA A 188 -10.81 2.61 -20.41
N LEU A 189 -10.13 2.45 -21.55
CA LEU A 189 -8.75 1.95 -21.61
C LEU A 189 -7.78 3.13 -21.54
N SER A 190 -6.94 3.14 -20.53
CA SER A 190 -5.84 4.09 -20.40
C SER A 190 -4.58 3.50 -21.03
N THR A 191 -4.10 4.12 -22.12
CA THR A 191 -3.00 3.64 -22.94
C THR A 191 -1.85 4.63 -23.00
N ASP A 192 -0.63 4.11 -23.18
CA ASP A 192 0.53 4.89 -23.57
C ASP A 192 0.51 5.23 -25.08
N ALA A 193 1.58 5.88 -25.56
CA ALA A 193 1.71 6.24 -26.98
C ALA A 193 1.87 5.02 -27.91
N ALA A 194 2.32 3.88 -27.38
CA ALA A 194 2.42 2.62 -28.12
C ALA A 194 1.12 1.81 -28.14
N GLY A 195 0.08 2.28 -27.42
CA GLY A 195 -1.20 1.58 -27.30
C GLY A 195 -1.23 0.52 -26.18
N THR A 196 -0.19 0.41 -25.36
CA THR A 196 -0.16 -0.52 -24.22
C THR A 196 -1.13 -0.04 -23.13
N VAL A 197 -1.99 -0.94 -22.65
CA VAL A 197 -2.94 -0.62 -21.58
C VAL A 197 -2.27 -0.67 -20.21
N HIS A 198 -2.26 0.44 -19.50
CA HIS A 198 -1.71 0.57 -18.15
C HIS A 198 -2.77 0.64 -17.05
N ALA A 199 -3.97 1.08 -17.40
CA ALA A 199 -5.11 1.06 -16.49
C ALA A 199 -6.43 0.93 -17.24
N VAL A 200 -7.47 0.47 -16.54
CA VAL A 200 -8.84 0.46 -17.04
C VAL A 200 -9.77 1.02 -15.99
N GLN A 201 -10.67 1.90 -16.42
CA GLN A 201 -11.75 2.36 -15.54
C GLN A 201 -13.06 1.72 -15.97
N GLN A 202 -13.72 1.06 -15.03
CA GLN A 202 -15.02 0.44 -15.21
C GLN A 202 -16.10 1.30 -14.55
N ILE A 203 -17.16 1.64 -15.28
CA ILE A 203 -18.38 2.27 -14.75
C ILE A 203 -19.49 1.24 -14.89
N TYR A 204 -19.95 0.70 -13.76
CA TYR A 204 -20.93 -0.37 -13.74
C TYR A 204 -22.33 0.16 -14.08
N LEU A 205 -22.99 -0.53 -14.99
CA LEU A 205 -24.26 -0.10 -15.57
C LEU A 205 -25.32 -1.20 -15.45
N THR A 206 -26.56 -0.77 -15.30
CA THR A 206 -27.74 -1.60 -15.48
C THR A 206 -28.03 -1.78 -16.97
N SER A 207 -28.82 -2.77 -17.36
CA SER A 207 -29.20 -3.02 -18.75
C SER A 207 -29.93 -1.86 -19.41
N ASP A 208 -30.62 -1.01 -18.66
CA ASP A 208 -31.31 0.20 -19.10
C ASP A 208 -30.40 1.45 -19.14
N GLY A 209 -29.10 1.29 -19.03
CA GLY A 209 -28.10 2.37 -19.17
C GLY A 209 -28.04 3.34 -18.00
N ARG A 210 -28.33 2.92 -16.77
CA ARG A 210 -28.12 3.71 -15.56
C ARG A 210 -26.92 3.18 -14.81
N LYS A 211 -26.33 4.01 -13.93
CA LYS A 211 -25.30 3.50 -13.01
C LYS A 211 -25.89 2.44 -12.11
N ALA A 212 -25.18 1.31 -11.97
CA ALA A 212 -25.62 0.20 -11.14
C ALA A 212 -25.82 0.65 -9.67
N PRO A 213 -26.90 0.24 -9.00
CA PRO A 213 -27.19 0.61 -7.62
C PRO A 213 -26.35 -0.22 -6.64
N ILE A 214 -25.03 -0.08 -6.73
CA ILE A 214 -24.04 -0.76 -5.90
C ILE A 214 -23.14 0.26 -5.22
N ARG A 215 -22.49 -0.15 -4.12
CA ARG A 215 -21.65 0.75 -3.29
C ARG A 215 -20.53 1.41 -4.09
N VAL A 216 -19.88 0.66 -4.99
CA VAL A 216 -18.76 1.15 -5.79
C VAL A 216 -19.20 1.12 -7.26
N GLN A 217 -19.73 2.24 -7.75
CA GLN A 217 -20.25 2.38 -9.11
C GLN A 217 -19.17 2.57 -10.17
N LYS A 218 -17.96 2.95 -9.75
CA LYS A 218 -16.80 3.22 -10.63
C LYS A 218 -15.54 2.65 -9.99
N ARG A 219 -14.75 1.88 -10.76
CA ARG A 219 -13.50 1.28 -10.28
C ARG A 219 -12.40 1.43 -11.32
N THR A 220 -11.22 1.84 -10.89
CA THR A 220 -10.00 1.85 -11.72
C THR A 220 -9.11 0.68 -11.31
N ASN A 221 -8.79 -0.20 -12.25
CA ASN A 221 -7.80 -1.25 -12.12
C ASN A 221 -6.55 -0.80 -12.90
N LYS A 222 -5.38 -0.99 -12.33
CA LYS A 222 -4.10 -0.48 -12.84
C LYS A 222 -3.05 -1.58 -12.81
N THR A 223 -2.09 -1.55 -13.74
CA THR A 223 -0.99 -2.51 -13.81
C THR A 223 0.09 -2.21 -12.77
N ARG A 224 0.30 -0.92 -12.47
CA ARG A 224 1.31 -0.40 -11.53
C ARG A 224 0.81 0.88 -10.85
N ASP A 225 1.47 1.31 -9.80
CA ASP A 225 0.99 2.45 -9.00
C ASP A 225 1.23 3.80 -9.68
N ASP A 226 2.29 3.94 -10.47
CA ASP A 226 2.67 5.12 -11.26
C ASP A 226 2.14 5.11 -12.71
N TRP A 227 1.10 4.33 -13.00
CA TRP A 227 0.49 4.21 -14.33
C TRP A 227 0.11 5.55 -14.97
N SER A 228 -0.29 6.52 -14.17
CA SER A 228 -0.73 7.85 -14.64
C SER A 228 0.38 8.72 -15.23
N ASP A 229 1.66 8.36 -14.97
CA ASP A 229 2.82 9.01 -15.59
C ASP A 229 3.11 8.47 -17.00
N LEU A 230 2.42 7.39 -17.37
CA LEU A 230 2.65 6.67 -18.61
C LEU A 230 1.46 6.75 -19.57
N ALA A 231 0.23 6.88 -19.04
CA ALA A 231 -0.97 6.60 -19.80
C ALA A 231 -2.16 7.50 -19.42
N ALA A 232 -3.06 7.69 -20.38
CA ALA A 232 -4.36 8.31 -20.22
C ALA A 232 -5.40 7.61 -21.11
N VAL A 233 -6.68 7.85 -20.90
CA VAL A 233 -7.73 7.45 -21.85
C VAL A 233 -7.72 8.47 -22.99
N ARG A 234 -7.13 8.11 -24.12
CA ARG A 234 -6.87 9.01 -25.25
C ARG A 234 -7.98 8.92 -26.28
N LEU A 235 -8.78 9.97 -26.40
CA LEU A 235 -9.76 10.12 -27.46
C LEU A 235 -9.08 10.85 -28.63
N PRO A 236 -9.07 10.25 -29.84
CA PRO A 236 -8.36 10.80 -31.00
C PRO A 236 -9.00 12.09 -31.48
N GLY A 237 -8.19 13.06 -31.90
CA GLY A 237 -8.68 14.33 -32.40
C GLY A 237 -7.57 15.23 -32.95
N THR A 238 -7.88 16.51 -33.10
CA THR A 238 -6.91 17.52 -33.52
C THR A 238 -6.30 18.25 -32.32
N THR A 239 -5.21 18.96 -32.51
CA THR A 239 -4.63 19.83 -31.50
C THR A 239 -5.53 21.04 -31.19
N PRO A 240 -5.53 21.55 -29.96
CA PRO A 240 -4.72 21.17 -28.80
C PRO A 240 -5.16 19.87 -28.14
N ILE A 241 -4.31 19.31 -27.24
CA ILE A 241 -4.74 18.24 -26.33
C ILE A 241 -5.54 18.88 -25.18
N VAL A 242 -6.73 18.35 -24.92
CA VAL A 242 -7.54 18.76 -23.78
C VAL A 242 -7.43 17.72 -22.67
N LEU A 243 -7.01 18.13 -21.48
CA LEU A 243 -6.93 17.24 -20.32
C LEU A 243 -8.20 17.37 -19.47
N THR A 244 -8.75 16.23 -19.08
CA THR A 244 -9.95 16.16 -18.25
C THR A 244 -9.78 15.17 -17.11
N GLU A 245 -10.56 15.33 -16.04
CA GLU A 245 -10.54 14.39 -14.94
C GLU A 245 -11.19 13.05 -15.30
N GLY A 246 -12.36 13.08 -15.93
CA GLY A 246 -13.20 11.91 -16.08
C GLY A 246 -13.57 11.60 -17.53
N VAL A 247 -13.92 10.34 -17.78
CA VAL A 247 -14.24 9.81 -19.11
C VAL A 247 -15.47 10.50 -19.73
N GLU A 248 -16.50 10.75 -18.93
CA GLU A 248 -17.73 11.39 -19.42
C GLU A 248 -17.44 12.83 -19.85
N THR A 249 -16.64 13.56 -19.08
CA THR A 249 -16.21 14.93 -19.44
C THR A 249 -15.36 14.91 -20.70
N ALA A 250 -14.41 13.99 -20.80
CA ALA A 250 -13.59 13.83 -21.99
C ALA A 250 -14.44 13.58 -23.25
N LEU A 251 -15.37 12.66 -23.20
CA LEU A 251 -16.25 12.37 -24.32
C LEU A 251 -17.14 13.57 -24.72
N SER A 252 -17.60 14.35 -23.73
CA SER A 252 -18.40 15.56 -24.00
C SER A 252 -17.56 16.64 -24.70
N VAL A 253 -16.32 16.87 -24.23
CA VAL A 253 -15.41 17.84 -24.86
C VAL A 253 -15.00 17.37 -26.26
N TRP A 254 -14.62 16.12 -26.38
CA TRP A 254 -14.25 15.50 -27.66
C TRP A 254 -15.38 15.63 -28.71
N GLN A 255 -16.60 15.30 -28.34
CA GLN A 255 -17.77 15.44 -29.21
C GLN A 255 -18.01 16.90 -29.64
N ALA A 256 -17.84 17.85 -28.73
CA ALA A 256 -18.14 19.25 -28.98
C ALA A 256 -17.07 19.94 -29.82
N THR A 257 -15.80 19.54 -29.68
CA THR A 257 -14.67 20.29 -30.23
C THR A 257 -13.91 19.55 -31.33
N GLY A 258 -13.95 18.22 -31.36
CA GLY A 258 -13.10 17.39 -32.21
C GLY A 258 -11.62 17.41 -31.79
N TYR A 259 -11.27 18.02 -30.68
CA TYR A 259 -9.90 18.04 -30.17
C TYR A 259 -9.50 16.67 -29.59
N GLU A 260 -8.21 16.37 -29.70
CA GLU A 260 -7.65 15.25 -28.95
C GLU A 260 -7.91 15.47 -27.46
N THR A 261 -8.59 14.54 -26.80
CA THR A 261 -9.03 14.73 -25.42
C THR A 261 -8.62 13.52 -24.57
N TRP A 262 -7.95 13.81 -23.48
CA TRP A 262 -7.45 12.76 -22.57
C TRP A 262 -8.17 12.80 -21.23
N ALA A 263 -8.74 11.66 -20.81
CA ALA A 263 -9.23 11.51 -19.45
C ALA A 263 -8.13 10.91 -18.56
N CYS A 264 -7.71 11.69 -17.54
CA CYS A 264 -6.62 11.32 -16.63
C CYS A 264 -7.08 10.43 -15.46
N LEU A 265 -8.39 10.16 -15.35
CA LEU A 265 -9.03 9.30 -14.33
C LEU A 265 -8.81 9.75 -12.87
N GLY A 266 -8.63 11.03 -12.66
CA GLY A 266 -8.49 11.69 -11.37
C GLY A 266 -7.80 13.04 -11.50
N ILE A 267 -8.20 14.00 -10.68
CA ILE A 267 -7.67 15.38 -10.75
C ILE A 267 -6.16 15.43 -10.49
N SER A 268 -5.66 14.63 -9.54
CA SER A 268 -4.23 14.55 -9.23
C SER A 268 -3.38 13.97 -10.36
N ASN A 269 -3.99 13.27 -11.32
CA ASN A 269 -3.29 12.68 -12.45
C ASN A 269 -3.14 13.66 -13.63
N ILE A 270 -3.89 14.77 -13.65
CA ILE A 270 -3.81 15.76 -14.73
C ILE A 270 -2.40 16.33 -14.83
N ALA A 271 -1.79 16.69 -13.71
CA ALA A 271 -0.42 17.22 -13.67
C ALA A 271 0.67 16.19 -14.05
N ARG A 272 0.30 14.91 -14.11
CA ARG A 272 1.19 13.79 -14.40
C ARG A 272 0.94 13.18 -15.79
N ALA A 273 -0.03 13.71 -16.53
CA ALA A 273 -0.38 13.22 -17.85
C ALA A 273 0.84 13.26 -18.79
N PRO A 274 1.15 12.17 -19.51
CA PRO A 274 2.34 12.05 -20.33
C PRO A 274 2.18 12.78 -21.68
N VAL A 275 1.93 14.09 -21.61
CA VAL A 275 1.80 14.94 -22.80
C VAL A 275 3.17 15.14 -23.41
N PRO A 276 3.32 14.96 -24.74
CA PRO A 276 4.58 15.23 -25.43
C PRO A 276 5.03 16.67 -25.29
N ASP A 277 6.34 16.87 -25.18
CA ASP A 277 6.93 18.23 -25.09
C ASP A 277 6.52 19.11 -26.27
N GLY A 278 6.15 20.35 -25.96
CA GLY A 278 5.76 21.34 -26.95
C GLY A 278 4.35 21.20 -27.51
N MET A 279 3.57 20.21 -27.06
CA MET A 279 2.15 20.11 -27.46
C MET A 279 1.30 21.13 -26.74
N PRO A 280 0.45 21.87 -27.46
CA PRO A 280 -0.52 22.77 -26.83
C PRO A 280 -1.53 22.00 -25.99
N VAL A 281 -1.72 22.43 -24.75
CA VAL A 281 -2.62 21.79 -23.78
C VAL A 281 -3.63 22.80 -23.24
N VAL A 282 -4.85 22.34 -23.07
CA VAL A 282 -5.96 23.10 -22.45
C VAL A 282 -6.57 22.32 -21.30
#